data_5f9175c7bcae6737e88f6f6cdf357ede
#
_entry.id   5f9175c7bcae6737e88f6f6cdf357ede
#
_cell.length_a   1.000
_cell.length_b   1.000
_cell.length_c   1.000
_cell.angle_alpha   90.00
_cell.angle_beta   90.00
_cell.angle_gamma   90.00
#
_symmetry.space_group_name_H-M   'P 1'
#
loop_
_entity.id
_entity.type
_entity.pdbx_description
1 polymer ?
#
loop_
_entity_poly.entity_id
_entity_poly.type
_entity_poly.pdbx_seq_one_letter_code
_entity_poly.pdbx_strand_id
1 'polypeptide(L)'
;PDKDFMQLVSERVHLWRLCGGSEERVTPAVVQRKTGVRPDQIVDWLSLIGDASDNIAGAPGVGPKTAARLLVDYGTMCAIFDNIGQVKPERLQAVLRDSRELLERNRKLVELTMQPQYELPLEELRLRASDTGNEEKFLGEWGFNSLRRNEPQEPPMIQAELF
;
A
#
# COMPACT_ATOMS: atom_id res chain seq x y z
N PRO A 1 -4.02 4.20 5.54
CA PRO A 1 -3.60 2.83 5.24
C PRO A 1 -3.96 2.49 3.83
N ASP A 2 -2.94 2.47 2.99
CA ASP A 2 -3.04 2.20 1.57
C ASP A 2 -3.25 0.70 1.33
N LYS A 3 -4.26 0.36 0.52
CA LYS A 3 -4.58 -1.03 0.20
C LYS A 3 -3.65 -1.61 -0.86
N ASP A 4 -2.98 -0.76 -1.63
CA ASP A 4 -2.03 -1.20 -2.67
C ASP A 4 -0.83 -1.92 -2.06
N PHE A 5 -0.41 -1.55 -0.86
CA PHE A 5 0.65 -2.27 -0.16
C PHE A 5 0.33 -3.74 0.17
N MET A 6 -0.94 -4.16 0.09
CA MET A 6 -1.28 -5.58 0.29
C MET A 6 -0.63 -6.50 -0.76
N GLN A 7 -0.24 -5.98 -1.93
CA GLN A 7 0.51 -6.73 -2.94
C GLN A 7 1.94 -7.11 -2.51
N LEU A 8 2.50 -6.40 -1.52
CA LEU A 8 3.84 -6.66 -0.98
C LEU A 8 3.86 -7.71 0.12
N VAL A 9 2.68 -8.11 0.62
CA VAL A 9 2.56 -9.06 1.72
C VAL A 9 3.00 -10.44 1.28
N SER A 10 3.87 -11.07 2.09
CA SER A 10 4.38 -12.42 1.86
C SER A 10 4.63 -13.10 3.21
N GLU A 11 5.19 -14.32 3.20
CA GLU A 11 5.60 -14.99 4.44
C GLU A 11 6.70 -14.23 5.20
N ARG A 12 7.45 -13.37 4.51
CA ARG A 12 8.53 -12.57 5.10
C ARG A 12 8.19 -11.10 5.30
N VAL A 13 7.20 -10.57 4.57
CA VAL A 13 6.82 -9.16 4.60
C VAL A 13 5.38 -9.03 5.07
N HIS A 14 5.17 -8.33 6.18
CA HIS A 14 3.85 -8.05 6.71
C HIS A 14 3.64 -6.54 6.79
N LEU A 15 2.39 -6.09 6.62
CA LEU A 15 2.06 -4.71 6.88
C LEU A 15 1.68 -4.54 8.36
N TRP A 16 2.15 -3.45 8.94
CA TRP A 16 1.77 -3.03 10.29
C TRP A 16 0.89 -1.80 10.18
N ARG A 17 -0.33 -1.90 10.65
CA ARG A 17 -1.32 -0.82 10.55
C ARG A 17 -1.74 -0.33 11.92
N LEU A 18 -1.68 0.99 12.11
CA LEU A 18 -2.23 1.65 13.28
C LEU A 18 -3.63 2.17 12.94
N CYS A 19 -4.65 1.65 13.59
CA CYS A 19 -6.04 2.02 13.37
C CYS A 19 -6.69 2.38 14.70
N GLY A 20 -6.95 3.67 14.95
CA GLY A 20 -7.72 4.11 16.10
C GLY A 20 -7.17 3.66 17.47
N GLY A 21 -5.85 3.60 17.63
CA GLY A 21 -5.20 3.15 18.86
C GLY A 21 -5.01 1.62 18.98
N SER A 22 -5.45 0.85 17.99
CA SER A 22 -5.15 -0.58 17.88
C SER A 22 -4.14 -0.84 16.76
N GLU A 23 -3.38 -1.91 16.93
CA GLU A 23 -2.40 -2.37 15.95
C GLU A 23 -2.93 -3.61 15.23
N GLU A 24 -2.77 -3.64 13.91
CA GLU A 24 -3.12 -4.79 13.10
C GLU A 24 -1.91 -5.23 12.26
N ARG A 25 -1.51 -6.48 12.44
CA ARG A 25 -0.52 -7.13 11.57
C ARG A 25 -1.23 -7.79 10.39
N VAL A 26 -1.00 -7.29 9.18
CA VAL A 26 -1.60 -7.82 7.96
C VAL A 26 -0.66 -8.88 7.36
N THR A 27 -1.03 -10.13 7.53
CA THR A 27 -0.36 -11.32 6.99
C THR A 27 -1.06 -11.78 5.71
N PRO A 28 -0.53 -12.74 4.92
CA PRO A 28 -1.21 -13.30 3.76
C PRO A 28 -2.64 -13.81 4.08
N ALA A 29 -2.82 -14.46 5.21
CA ALA A 29 -4.13 -14.93 5.67
C ALA A 29 -5.10 -13.78 5.97
N VAL A 30 -4.60 -12.65 6.47
CA VAL A 30 -5.41 -11.45 6.70
C VAL A 30 -5.81 -10.79 5.38
N VAL A 31 -4.91 -10.71 4.41
CA VAL A 31 -5.21 -10.22 3.06
C VAL A 31 -6.33 -11.05 2.45
N GLN A 32 -6.17 -12.37 2.42
CA GLN A 32 -7.16 -13.28 1.85
C GLN A 32 -8.51 -13.20 2.56
N ARG A 33 -8.54 -13.09 3.89
CA ARG A 33 -9.77 -12.92 4.65
C ARG A 33 -10.50 -11.61 4.31
N LYS A 34 -9.74 -10.51 4.07
CA LYS A 34 -10.30 -9.18 3.79
C LYS A 34 -10.76 -9.00 2.36
N THR A 35 -10.02 -9.55 1.41
CA THR A 35 -10.22 -9.32 -0.03
C THR A 35 -10.84 -10.51 -0.77
N GLY A 36 -10.68 -11.71 -0.22
CA GLY A 36 -11.04 -12.96 -0.87
C GLY A 36 -9.97 -13.48 -1.84
N VAL A 37 -8.84 -12.79 -1.98
CA VAL A 37 -7.73 -13.17 -2.88
C VAL A 37 -6.40 -13.21 -2.13
N ARG A 38 -5.40 -13.88 -2.70
CA ARG A 38 -4.04 -13.90 -2.17
C ARG A 38 -3.30 -12.59 -2.47
N PRO A 39 -2.21 -12.28 -1.73
CA PRO A 39 -1.41 -11.07 -1.99
C PRO A 39 -0.92 -10.92 -3.44
N ASP A 40 -0.50 -12.00 -4.06
CA ASP A 40 -0.07 -12.04 -5.46
C ASP A 40 -1.17 -11.73 -6.49
N GLN A 41 -2.43 -11.75 -6.07
CA GLN A 41 -3.60 -11.44 -6.88
C GLN A 41 -4.15 -10.02 -6.62
N ILE A 42 -3.57 -9.26 -5.70
CA ILE A 42 -4.09 -7.93 -5.31
C ILE A 42 -4.06 -6.95 -6.48
N VAL A 43 -3.01 -6.96 -7.30
CA VAL A 43 -2.90 -6.08 -8.48
C VAL A 43 -4.07 -6.35 -9.45
N ASP A 44 -4.32 -7.61 -9.78
CA ASP A 44 -5.42 -8.00 -10.67
C ASP A 44 -6.79 -7.70 -10.04
N TRP A 45 -6.92 -7.91 -8.72
CA TRP A 45 -8.15 -7.62 -7.99
C TRP A 45 -8.47 -6.13 -7.99
N LEU A 46 -7.51 -5.26 -7.67
CA LEU A 46 -7.65 -3.81 -7.73
C LEU A 46 -7.93 -3.32 -9.15
N SER A 47 -7.26 -3.91 -10.15
CA SER A 47 -7.52 -3.58 -11.54
C SER A 47 -8.97 -3.82 -11.96
N LEU A 48 -9.55 -4.93 -11.51
CA LEU A 48 -10.93 -5.32 -11.80
C LEU A 48 -11.95 -4.42 -11.11
N ILE A 49 -11.76 -4.11 -9.83
CA ILE A 49 -12.73 -3.33 -9.05
C ILE A 49 -12.53 -1.83 -9.15
N GLY A 50 -11.33 -1.40 -9.53
CA GLY A 50 -10.90 0.00 -9.46
C GLY A 50 -10.55 0.45 -8.07
N ASP A 51 -10.11 1.71 -7.96
CA ASP A 51 -9.83 2.40 -6.72
C ASP A 51 -10.42 3.81 -6.72
N ALA A 52 -11.48 4.01 -5.96
CA ALA A 52 -12.14 5.31 -5.87
C ALA A 52 -11.27 6.37 -5.17
N SER A 53 -10.33 5.97 -4.27
CA SER A 53 -9.41 6.90 -3.63
C SER A 53 -8.43 7.52 -4.62
N ASP A 54 -8.04 6.76 -5.65
CA ASP A 54 -7.10 7.19 -6.68
C ASP A 54 -7.79 7.54 -8.01
N ASN A 55 -9.11 7.63 -7.98
CA ASN A 55 -9.94 7.93 -9.16
C ASN A 55 -9.73 6.90 -10.31
N ILE A 56 -9.51 5.65 -9.96
CA ILE A 56 -9.35 4.54 -10.91
C ILE A 56 -10.68 3.80 -11.02
N ALA A 57 -11.32 3.89 -12.18
CA ALA A 57 -12.57 3.17 -12.45
C ALA A 57 -12.30 1.69 -12.74
N GLY A 58 -13.05 0.77 -12.12
CA GLY A 58 -13.04 -0.65 -12.42
C GLY A 58 -14.01 -1.04 -13.55
N ALA A 59 -14.09 -2.33 -13.85
CA ALA A 59 -15.07 -2.86 -14.79
C ALA A 59 -16.50 -2.67 -14.25
N PRO A 60 -17.44 -2.13 -15.06
CA PRO A 60 -18.80 -1.87 -14.62
C PRO A 60 -19.49 -3.11 -14.03
N GLY A 61 -20.00 -2.99 -12.81
CA GLY A 61 -20.69 -4.10 -12.12
C GLY A 61 -19.78 -5.22 -11.59
N VAL A 62 -18.46 -5.05 -11.67
CA VAL A 62 -17.47 -5.96 -11.07
C VAL A 62 -17.05 -5.38 -9.72
N GLY A 63 -17.71 -5.84 -8.65
CA GLY A 63 -17.34 -5.47 -7.29
C GLY A 63 -16.34 -6.46 -6.67
N PRO A 64 -15.90 -6.19 -5.41
CA PRO A 64 -14.88 -7.00 -4.71
C PRO A 64 -15.15 -8.51 -4.70
N LYS A 65 -16.39 -8.91 -4.45
CA LYS A 65 -16.77 -10.34 -4.40
C LYS A 65 -16.72 -11.00 -5.78
N THR A 66 -17.14 -10.28 -6.83
CA THR A 66 -17.11 -10.80 -8.20
C THR A 66 -15.68 -10.95 -8.68
N ALA A 67 -14.83 -9.94 -8.45
CA ALA A 67 -13.42 -9.98 -8.78
C ALA A 67 -12.69 -11.11 -8.05
N ALA A 68 -12.94 -11.26 -6.74
CA ALA A 68 -12.35 -12.35 -5.96
C ALA A 68 -12.73 -13.72 -6.51
N ARG A 69 -14.01 -13.95 -6.82
CA ARG A 69 -14.46 -15.20 -7.43
C ARG A 69 -13.75 -15.49 -8.76
N LEU A 70 -13.69 -14.49 -9.65
CA LEU A 70 -13.00 -14.64 -10.92
C LEU A 70 -11.53 -15.02 -10.74
N LEU A 71 -10.83 -14.39 -9.79
CA LEU A 71 -9.42 -14.69 -9.53
C LEU A 71 -9.21 -16.04 -8.80
N VAL A 72 -10.17 -16.49 -8.01
CA VAL A 72 -10.14 -17.84 -7.45
C VAL A 72 -10.34 -18.88 -8.55
N ASP A 73 -11.29 -18.65 -9.47
CA ASP A 73 -11.62 -19.61 -10.53
C ASP A 73 -10.54 -19.68 -11.62
N TYR A 74 -9.94 -18.55 -12.00
CA TYR A 74 -9.04 -18.45 -13.16
C TYR A 74 -7.57 -18.11 -12.78
N GLY A 75 -7.31 -17.68 -11.57
CA GLY A 75 -5.97 -17.37 -11.07
C GLY A 75 -5.51 -15.94 -11.35
N THR A 76 -5.49 -15.51 -12.60
CA THR A 76 -5.01 -14.18 -13.03
C THR A 76 -5.98 -13.49 -13.97
N MET A 77 -5.84 -12.16 -14.11
CA MET A 77 -6.63 -11.40 -15.09
C MET A 77 -6.39 -11.86 -16.52
N CYS A 78 -5.16 -12.20 -16.88
CA CYS A 78 -4.86 -12.77 -18.20
C CYS A 78 -5.64 -14.07 -18.44
N ALA A 79 -5.62 -15.01 -17.48
CA ALA A 79 -6.35 -16.27 -17.59
C ALA A 79 -7.88 -16.08 -17.65
N ILE A 80 -8.42 -15.04 -17.02
CA ILE A 80 -9.84 -14.67 -17.17
C ILE A 80 -10.14 -14.31 -18.63
N PHE A 81 -9.29 -13.50 -19.29
CA PHE A 81 -9.46 -13.14 -20.70
C PHE A 81 -9.28 -14.32 -21.64
N ASP A 82 -8.31 -15.18 -21.39
CA ASP A 82 -8.06 -16.39 -22.19
C ASP A 82 -9.25 -17.36 -22.14
N ASN A 83 -9.98 -17.38 -21.02
CA ASN A 83 -11.13 -18.24 -20.79
C ASN A 83 -12.46 -17.45 -20.76
N ILE A 84 -12.51 -16.29 -21.39
CA ILE A 84 -13.64 -15.36 -21.28
C ILE A 84 -15.00 -16.01 -21.62
N GLY A 85 -15.03 -16.94 -22.58
CA GLY A 85 -16.24 -17.67 -22.98
C GLY A 85 -16.80 -18.61 -21.91
N GLN A 86 -16.01 -18.97 -20.91
CA GLN A 86 -16.42 -19.83 -19.78
C GLN A 86 -16.90 -19.02 -18.56
N VAL A 87 -16.66 -17.71 -18.53
CA VAL A 87 -17.04 -16.83 -17.44
C VAL A 87 -18.56 -16.78 -17.29
N LYS A 88 -19.05 -16.98 -16.09
CA LYS A 88 -20.49 -16.90 -15.76
C LYS A 88 -20.76 -15.77 -14.77
N PRO A 89 -21.90 -15.09 -14.89
CA PRO A 89 -22.93 -15.18 -15.94
C PRO A 89 -22.45 -14.57 -17.25
N GLU A 90 -23.04 -14.94 -18.39
CA GLU A 90 -22.64 -14.52 -19.74
C GLU A 90 -22.56 -12.99 -19.92
N ARG A 91 -23.47 -12.24 -19.27
CA ARG A 91 -23.42 -10.76 -19.28
C ARG A 91 -22.06 -10.19 -18.83
N LEU A 92 -21.34 -10.91 -17.97
CA LEU A 92 -20.04 -10.49 -17.45
C LEU A 92 -18.96 -10.63 -18.52
N GLN A 93 -19.11 -11.56 -19.48
CA GLN A 93 -18.17 -11.71 -20.59
C GLN A 93 -18.10 -10.45 -21.46
N ALA A 94 -19.27 -9.88 -21.80
CA ALA A 94 -19.33 -8.65 -22.58
C ALA A 94 -18.66 -7.50 -21.83
N VAL A 95 -19.03 -7.30 -20.56
CA VAL A 95 -18.45 -6.25 -19.69
C VAL A 95 -16.93 -6.35 -19.63
N LEU A 96 -16.39 -7.54 -19.40
CA LEU A 96 -14.95 -7.75 -19.31
C LEU A 96 -14.26 -7.51 -20.66
N ARG A 97 -14.85 -7.96 -21.78
CA ARG A 97 -14.29 -7.68 -23.13
C ARG A 97 -14.22 -6.19 -23.40
N ASP A 98 -15.32 -5.47 -23.14
CA ASP A 98 -15.42 -4.02 -23.37
C ASP A 98 -14.49 -3.22 -22.44
N SER A 99 -14.18 -3.77 -21.28
CA SER A 99 -13.30 -3.14 -20.29
C SER A 99 -11.81 -3.53 -20.42
N ARG A 100 -11.43 -4.36 -21.38
CA ARG A 100 -10.08 -4.95 -21.45
C ARG A 100 -8.96 -3.89 -21.39
N GLU A 101 -9.03 -2.88 -22.25
CA GLU A 101 -8.04 -1.81 -22.30
C GLU A 101 -7.98 -1.00 -20.98
N LEU A 102 -9.16 -0.75 -20.41
CA LEU A 102 -9.28 -0.10 -19.11
C LEU A 102 -8.54 -0.91 -18.03
N LEU A 103 -8.78 -2.21 -17.96
CA LEU A 103 -8.22 -3.10 -16.94
C LEU A 103 -6.70 -3.29 -17.12
N GLU A 104 -6.21 -3.38 -18.35
CA GLU A 104 -4.77 -3.43 -18.64
C GLU A 104 -4.07 -2.11 -18.25
N ARG A 105 -4.72 -0.97 -18.43
CA ARG A 105 -4.24 0.32 -17.94
C ARG A 105 -4.25 0.39 -16.41
N ASN A 106 -5.36 -0.01 -15.78
CA ASN A 106 -5.50 -0.04 -14.34
C ASN A 106 -4.38 -0.87 -13.69
N ARG A 107 -4.06 -2.03 -14.27
CA ARG A 107 -2.98 -2.89 -13.77
C ARG A 107 -1.65 -2.13 -13.68
N LYS A 108 -1.32 -1.35 -14.72
CA LYS A 108 -0.09 -0.53 -14.73
C LYS A 108 -0.11 0.61 -13.71
N LEU A 109 -1.31 1.11 -13.35
CA LEU A 109 -1.46 2.19 -12.37
C LEU A 109 -1.36 1.69 -10.93
N VAL A 110 -1.88 0.48 -10.65
CA VAL A 110 -1.92 -0.06 -9.28
C VAL A 110 -0.70 -0.94 -8.95
N GLU A 111 0.05 -1.40 -9.95
CA GLU A 111 1.24 -2.23 -9.75
C GLU A 111 2.40 -1.38 -9.19
N LEU A 112 2.87 -1.71 -7.99
CA LEU A 112 3.99 -1.01 -7.39
C LEU A 112 5.29 -1.40 -8.06
N THR A 113 6.12 -0.40 -8.39
CA THR A 113 7.44 -0.62 -8.95
C THR A 113 8.38 -1.16 -7.87
N MET A 114 8.89 -2.37 -8.08
CA MET A 114 9.80 -3.04 -7.15
C MET A 114 11.28 -2.74 -7.44
N GLN A 115 11.55 -1.88 -8.43
CA GLN A 115 12.92 -1.51 -8.76
C GLN A 115 13.32 -0.28 -7.95
N PRO A 116 14.33 -0.37 -7.06
CA PRO A 116 14.85 0.81 -6.39
C PRO A 116 15.50 1.73 -7.44
N GLN A 117 15.08 2.99 -7.46
CA GLN A 117 15.71 4.01 -8.32
C GLN A 117 17.11 4.40 -7.80
N TYR A 118 17.42 4.03 -6.56
CA TYR A 118 18.67 4.36 -5.89
C TYR A 118 19.21 3.13 -5.16
N GLU A 119 20.45 2.78 -5.45
CA GLU A 119 21.21 1.87 -4.62
C GLU A 119 21.84 2.69 -3.49
N LEU A 120 21.23 2.66 -2.31
CA LEU A 120 21.82 3.24 -1.11
C LEU A 120 22.71 2.19 -0.43
N PRO A 121 24.02 2.41 -0.34
CA PRO A 121 24.90 1.55 0.43
C PRO A 121 24.43 1.52 1.89
N LEU A 122 24.38 0.32 2.49
CA LEU A 122 23.95 0.15 3.89
C LEU A 122 24.70 1.04 4.87
N GLU A 123 25.97 1.35 4.58
CA GLU A 123 26.79 2.25 5.40
C GLU A 123 26.27 3.68 5.44
N GLU A 124 25.61 4.15 4.39
CA GLU A 124 25.00 5.48 4.36
C GLU A 124 23.72 5.56 5.20
N LEU A 125 23.09 4.41 5.48
CA LEU A 125 21.91 4.31 6.33
C LEU A 125 22.26 4.20 7.83
N ARG A 126 23.56 4.17 8.18
CA ARG A 126 23.99 4.13 9.58
C ARG A 126 23.56 5.40 10.30
N LEU A 127 22.93 5.25 11.45
CA LEU A 127 22.56 6.37 12.31
C LEU A 127 23.81 7.19 12.65
N ARG A 128 23.79 8.46 12.31
CA ARG A 128 24.82 9.45 12.64
C ARG A 128 24.29 10.34 13.78
N ALA A 129 25.21 10.98 14.49
CA ALA A 129 24.79 12.02 15.44
C ALA A 129 24.00 13.11 14.71
N SER A 130 22.92 13.57 15.34
CA SER A 130 22.09 14.64 14.79
C SER A 130 22.91 15.93 14.65
N ASP A 131 22.92 16.51 13.44
CA ASP A 131 23.43 17.85 13.19
C ASP A 131 22.28 18.86 13.43
N THR A 132 22.21 19.35 14.64
CA THR A 132 21.13 20.26 15.10
C THR A 132 21.08 21.55 14.29
N GLY A 133 22.21 22.03 13.80
CA GLY A 133 22.25 23.26 12.97
C GLY A 133 21.61 23.05 11.59
N ASN A 134 21.91 21.93 10.94
CA ASN A 134 21.27 21.56 9.67
C ASN A 134 19.80 21.19 9.85
N GLU A 135 19.43 20.54 10.96
CA GLU A 135 18.05 20.24 11.31
C GLU A 135 17.21 21.51 11.44
N GLU A 136 17.67 22.51 12.20
CA GLU A 136 16.97 23.77 12.36
C GLU A 136 16.83 24.55 11.06
N LYS A 137 17.88 24.56 10.24
CA LYS A 137 17.86 25.18 8.92
C LYS A 137 16.83 24.52 8.02
N PHE A 138 16.83 23.17 7.95
CA PHE A 138 15.86 22.39 7.19
C PHE A 138 14.43 22.67 7.64
N LEU A 139 14.16 22.61 8.95
CA LEU A 139 12.83 22.88 9.51
C LEU A 139 12.35 24.31 9.18
N GLY A 140 13.28 25.28 9.19
CA GLY A 140 12.98 26.66 8.82
C GLY A 140 12.64 26.82 7.35
N GLU A 141 13.45 26.25 6.46
CA GLU A 141 13.25 26.30 5.00
C GLU A 141 11.92 25.66 4.58
N TRP A 142 11.51 24.58 5.24
CA TRP A 142 10.28 23.85 4.93
C TRP A 142 9.08 24.31 5.75
N GLY A 143 9.22 25.32 6.62
CA GLY A 143 8.12 25.91 7.39
C GLY A 143 7.60 25.03 8.54
N PHE A 144 8.36 24.03 9.01
CA PHE A 144 8.00 23.17 10.13
C PHE A 144 8.24 23.85 11.48
N ASN A 145 7.64 25.02 11.69
CA ASN A 145 7.89 25.86 12.87
C ASN A 145 7.54 25.17 14.20
N SER A 146 6.54 24.29 14.21
CA SER A 146 6.13 23.54 15.42
C SER A 146 7.14 22.47 15.84
N LEU A 147 8.03 22.04 14.96
CA LEU A 147 9.07 21.04 15.23
C LEU A 147 10.43 21.68 15.57
N ARG A 148 10.57 23.00 15.35
CA ARG A 148 11.79 23.70 15.77
C ARG A 148 11.84 23.67 17.28
N ARG A 149 12.98 23.22 17.83
CA ARG A 149 13.17 23.20 19.27
C ARG A 149 13.09 24.66 19.79
N ASN A 150 12.09 24.92 20.62
CA ASN A 150 12.22 26.04 21.53
C ASN A 150 13.47 25.75 22.37
N GLU A 151 14.30 26.78 22.63
CA GLU A 151 15.55 26.66 23.40
C GLU A 151 15.40 25.64 24.54
N PRO A 152 16.43 24.81 24.79
CA PRO A 152 16.34 23.80 25.82
C PRO A 152 15.97 24.48 27.14
N GLN A 153 14.79 24.20 27.66
CA GLN A 153 14.53 24.44 29.08
C GLN A 153 15.57 23.61 29.79
N GLU A 154 16.51 24.28 30.46
CA GLU A 154 17.43 23.62 31.38
C GLU A 154 16.62 22.67 32.24
N PRO A 155 17.01 21.40 32.38
CA PRO A 155 16.32 20.50 33.28
C PRO A 155 16.34 21.17 34.67
N PRO A 156 15.22 21.12 35.44
CA PRO A 156 15.19 21.72 36.76
C PRO A 156 16.35 21.14 37.56
N MET A 157 17.21 22.02 38.07
CA MET A 157 18.30 21.62 38.95
C MET A 157 17.68 20.86 40.11
N ILE A 158 17.87 19.55 40.12
CA ILE A 158 17.57 18.73 41.29
C ILE A 158 18.61 19.20 42.31
N GLN A 159 18.20 20.05 43.24
CA GLN A 159 18.98 20.34 44.45
C GLN A 159 19.13 19.00 45.18
N ALA A 160 20.32 18.41 45.06
CA ALA A 160 20.71 17.34 45.96
C ALA A 160 20.73 17.94 47.37
N GLU A 161 19.68 17.70 48.15
CA GLU A 161 19.75 17.93 49.60
C GLU A 161 20.78 16.96 50.15
N LEU A 162 21.88 17.54 50.61
CA LEU A 162 22.88 16.89 51.41
C LEU A 162 22.26 16.49 52.79
N PHE A 163 22.22 15.20 53.06
CA PHE A 163 22.26 14.62 54.39
C PHE A 163 23.35 13.58 54.47
#